data_7f8fdefdc349e3b701263d6c05fda223
#
_entry.id   7f8fdefdc349e3b701263d6c05fda223
#
_cell.length_a   1.000
_cell.length_b   1.000
_cell.length_c   1.000
_cell.angle_alpha   90.00
_cell.angle_beta   90.00
_cell.angle_gamma   90.00
#
_symmetry.space_group_name_H-M   'P 1'
#
loop_
_entity.id
_entity.type
_entity.pdbx_description
1 polymer ?
#
loop_
_entity_poly.entity_id
_entity_poly.type
_entity_poly.pdbx_seq_one_letter_code
_entity_poly.pdbx_strand_id
1 'polypeptide(L)'
;MYLRKTQRVRRWISPCGFAACLSFTLLLTSGLPVHSQQSAESTKAAGMDGMRGTQAMPAMPMKGVLGEMKGAFGNWPASREGSGTSWQTDSGPMFMKMLPSVGGFDLSAMGTLQAGYVNAGGKRGDKGFSSNSMLMLMGRKGLGGGILGLHFMTSLDPIFNGPRGVPNLFQNGFTVHGVDVGDRKDPHNIFAEVAASYSHPLSKNFSGFLYGGPVGEPALGGAMYLHRTSGLNIPEAPISHDWFDGSHISFGVATLGLVYQNKWKLEGSLFNSDEPGVKLYGVGRFRLNSSSGRLSYNPSHDWSFSTSYGYLNSDVNQHRLTFSAAYSRALTQGDTLSATAYFGQNIVQGSPKSNAWLAEATYYHAKEAFFARYERVDKSELIDVPPGNYTVNKFLFGDVHNFYSKDQLDYGLGAYAGLYSYPSALNDVYGNNPITFGVFLRIQPGKS
;
A
#
# COMPACT_ATOMS: atom_id res chain seq x y z
N MET A 1 24.06 15.02 -29.41
CA MET A 1 23.45 15.08 -30.77
C MET A 1 23.29 13.65 -31.24
N TYR A 2 22.22 12.96 -30.85
CA TYR A 2 21.91 11.59 -31.29
C TYR A 2 20.59 11.60 -32.01
N LEU A 3 20.65 11.29 -33.30
CA LEU A 3 19.52 11.24 -34.22
C LEU A 3 18.63 10.02 -33.94
N ARG A 4 17.34 10.26 -33.73
CA ARG A 4 16.28 9.26 -33.77
C ARG A 4 16.12 8.76 -35.22
N LYS A 5 16.25 7.46 -35.43
CA LYS A 5 15.68 6.77 -36.61
C LYS A 5 14.52 5.88 -36.13
N THR A 6 13.32 6.31 -36.44
CA THR A 6 12.10 5.50 -36.35
C THR A 6 12.09 4.54 -37.56
N GLN A 7 12.09 3.24 -37.31
CA GLN A 7 11.65 2.25 -38.28
C GLN A 7 10.43 1.48 -37.71
N ARG A 8 9.29 1.72 -38.36
CA ARG A 8 8.10 0.90 -38.21
C ARG A 8 8.32 -0.43 -38.93
N VAL A 9 8.33 -1.54 -38.19
CA VAL A 9 8.16 -2.87 -38.76
C VAL A 9 6.83 -3.44 -38.22
N ARG A 10 5.82 -3.45 -39.09
CA ARG A 10 4.60 -4.25 -38.90
C ARG A 10 4.95 -5.71 -39.14
N ARG A 11 4.84 -6.58 -38.14
CA ARG A 11 4.67 -8.03 -38.34
C ARG A 11 3.48 -8.54 -37.58
N TRP A 12 2.57 -9.13 -38.31
CA TRP A 12 1.46 -9.94 -37.87
C TRP A 12 1.98 -11.17 -37.14
N ILE A 13 1.46 -11.44 -35.93
CA ILE A 13 1.60 -12.74 -35.26
C ILE A 13 0.20 -13.16 -34.83
N SER A 14 -0.17 -14.34 -35.33
CA SER A 14 -1.41 -15.06 -35.06
C SER A 14 -1.58 -15.43 -33.59
N PRO A 15 -2.83 -15.57 -33.09
CA PRO A 15 -3.10 -16.06 -31.75
C PRO A 15 -3.12 -17.60 -31.75
N CYS A 16 -2.14 -18.21 -31.13
CA CYS A 16 -2.22 -19.62 -30.80
C CYS A 16 -1.48 -19.92 -29.48
N GLY A 17 -2.18 -20.51 -28.51
CA GLY A 17 -1.56 -21.31 -27.45
C GLY A 17 -1.67 -20.77 -26.03
N PHE A 18 -2.87 -20.74 -25.45
CA PHE A 18 -3.04 -20.74 -24.00
C PHE A 18 -3.33 -22.20 -23.56
N ALA A 19 -2.29 -22.95 -23.24
CA ALA A 19 -2.38 -24.19 -22.44
C ALA A 19 -0.96 -24.62 -22.05
N ALA A 20 -0.53 -24.32 -20.84
CA ALA A 20 0.54 -25.06 -20.18
C ALA A 20 0.52 -24.84 -18.66
N CYS A 21 0.02 -25.84 -17.94
CA CYS A 21 0.57 -26.48 -16.76
C CYS A 21 0.87 -25.66 -15.53
N LEU A 22 -0.15 -25.60 -14.65
CA LEU A 22 0.06 -25.54 -13.20
C LEU A 22 0.16 -26.99 -12.67
N SER A 23 1.37 -27.47 -12.46
CA SER A 23 1.62 -28.64 -11.61
C SER A 23 2.32 -28.14 -10.34
N PHE A 24 1.55 -27.91 -9.29
CA PHE A 24 2.07 -27.68 -7.95
C PHE A 24 1.88 -28.96 -7.14
N THR A 25 2.98 -29.66 -6.88
CA THR A 25 3.01 -30.83 -6.01
C THR A 25 2.99 -30.37 -4.56
N LEU A 26 1.87 -30.60 -3.89
CA LEU A 26 1.69 -30.36 -2.46
C LEU A 26 2.23 -31.57 -1.69
N LEU A 27 3.32 -31.41 -0.95
CA LEU A 27 3.76 -32.34 0.08
C LEU A 27 3.17 -31.91 1.41
N LEU A 28 2.12 -32.61 1.82
CA LEU A 28 1.55 -32.56 3.17
C LEU A 28 2.20 -33.64 4.02
N THR A 29 2.90 -33.27 5.08
CA THR A 29 3.24 -34.19 6.17
C THR A 29 2.44 -33.83 7.42
N SER A 30 1.59 -34.76 7.76
CA SER A 30 1.10 -35.24 9.09
C SER A 30 1.24 -34.34 10.33
N GLY A 31 0.19 -34.01 10.89
CA GLY A 31 -0.69 -34.15 12.01
C GLY A 31 -0.08 -34.38 13.39
N LEU A 32 -0.45 -33.51 14.35
CA LEU A 32 -0.54 -33.85 15.77
C LEU A 32 -1.84 -33.26 16.34
N PRO A 33 -2.55 -33.95 17.24
CA PRO A 33 -3.86 -33.56 17.72
C PRO A 33 -3.77 -32.57 18.88
N VAL A 34 -4.60 -31.53 18.86
CA VAL A 34 -4.82 -30.66 20.00
C VAL A 34 -6.15 -31.05 20.65
N HIS A 35 -6.07 -31.41 21.92
CA HIS A 35 -7.16 -31.69 22.82
C HIS A 35 -8.06 -30.47 23.02
N SER A 36 -9.36 -30.68 22.81
CA SER A 36 -10.42 -29.76 23.21
C SER A 36 -10.84 -30.09 24.66
N GLN A 37 -10.82 -29.11 25.54
CA GLN A 37 -11.61 -29.17 26.78
C GLN A 37 -12.76 -28.17 26.65
N GLN A 38 -13.97 -28.72 26.61
CA GLN A 38 -15.22 -28.05 26.90
C GLN A 38 -15.38 -27.94 28.43
N SER A 39 -15.79 -26.78 28.91
CA SER A 39 -16.53 -26.68 30.16
C SER A 39 -17.72 -25.76 29.93
N ALA A 40 -18.89 -26.37 29.99
CA ALA A 40 -20.18 -25.71 30.10
C ALA A 40 -20.43 -25.42 31.58
N GLU A 41 -20.90 -24.23 31.88
CA GLU A 41 -21.67 -24.01 33.12
C GLU A 41 -22.83 -23.04 32.86
N SER A 42 -24.00 -23.57 33.15
CA SER A 42 -25.31 -22.91 33.18
C SER A 42 -25.48 -22.14 34.49
N THR A 43 -26.03 -20.92 34.45
CA THR A 43 -26.71 -20.40 35.65
C THR A 43 -27.97 -19.61 35.31
N LYS A 44 -28.96 -19.95 36.08
CA LYS A 44 -30.37 -19.65 36.12
C LYS A 44 -30.74 -18.16 36.13
N ALA A 45 -31.93 -17.93 35.57
CA ALA A 45 -32.74 -16.73 35.73
C ALA A 45 -33.27 -16.57 37.19
N ALA A 46 -33.32 -15.34 37.67
CA ALA A 46 -34.24 -14.94 38.75
C ALA A 46 -34.45 -13.41 38.74
N GLY A 47 -35.74 -13.01 38.72
CA GLY A 47 -36.33 -11.95 39.53
C GLY A 47 -36.31 -10.52 39.04
N MET A 48 -37.43 -10.08 38.49
CA MET A 48 -37.87 -8.67 38.42
C MET A 48 -38.05 -8.11 39.84
N ASP A 49 -37.59 -6.88 40.09
CA ASP A 49 -38.43 -5.81 40.64
C ASP A 49 -37.66 -4.47 40.76
N GLY A 50 -38.36 -3.35 40.54
CA GLY A 50 -38.13 -2.11 41.28
C GLY A 50 -37.46 -0.92 40.60
N MET A 51 -38.22 -0.17 39.83
CA MET A 51 -38.38 1.32 39.81
C MET A 51 -37.20 2.31 39.99
N ARG A 52 -37.12 3.21 38.99
CA ARG A 52 -36.86 4.67 39.06
C ARG A 52 -35.49 5.16 39.52
N GLY A 53 -34.78 5.68 38.58
CA GLY A 53 -33.67 6.63 38.75
C GLY A 53 -33.11 7.03 37.40
N THR A 54 -33.41 8.24 36.94
CA THR A 54 -32.73 8.89 35.78
C THR A 54 -31.25 9.09 36.12
N GLN A 55 -30.45 8.07 35.90
CA GLN A 55 -28.99 8.22 35.87
C GLN A 55 -28.57 8.49 34.44
N ALA A 56 -27.84 9.59 34.25
CA ALA A 56 -27.13 9.88 33.02
C ALA A 56 -26.32 8.63 32.61
N MET A 57 -26.59 8.10 31.44
CA MET A 57 -25.83 6.98 30.88
C MET A 57 -24.35 7.37 30.85
N PRO A 58 -23.45 6.57 31.44
CA PRO A 58 -22.03 6.79 31.25
C PRO A 58 -21.72 6.69 29.74
N ALA A 59 -20.95 7.63 29.22
CA ALA A 59 -20.46 7.58 27.86
C ALA A 59 -19.81 6.20 27.63
N MET A 60 -20.42 5.38 26.79
CA MET A 60 -19.82 4.10 26.40
C MET A 60 -18.45 4.40 25.77
N PRO A 61 -17.40 3.67 26.15
CA PRO A 61 -16.11 3.83 25.48
C PRO A 61 -16.30 3.45 24.03
N MET A 62 -15.96 4.37 23.10
CA MET A 62 -16.05 4.21 21.64
C MET A 62 -15.19 3.05 21.06
N LYS A 63 -14.57 2.25 21.89
CA LYS A 63 -13.76 1.09 21.50
C LYS A 63 -14.53 -0.02 20.77
N GLY A 64 -15.86 -0.03 20.80
CA GLY A 64 -16.68 -1.07 20.16
C GLY A 64 -17.16 -0.74 18.75
N VAL A 65 -17.17 0.53 18.34
CA VAL A 65 -17.85 0.93 17.09
C VAL A 65 -16.98 0.70 15.84
N LEU A 66 -15.68 0.88 15.92
CA LEU A 66 -14.78 0.69 14.77
C LEU A 66 -14.44 -0.78 14.51
N GLY A 67 -14.43 -1.64 15.53
CA GLY A 67 -14.22 -3.09 15.36
C GLY A 67 -15.36 -3.82 14.64
N GLU A 68 -16.55 -3.21 14.54
CA GLU A 68 -17.72 -3.76 13.85
C GLU A 68 -17.89 -3.21 12.41
N MET A 69 -17.08 -2.23 11.99
CA MET A 69 -17.19 -1.65 10.65
C MET A 69 -16.73 -2.65 9.59
N LYS A 70 -17.65 -2.95 8.66
CA LYS A 70 -17.40 -3.87 7.55
C LYS A 70 -16.75 -3.16 6.37
N GLY A 71 -15.96 -3.90 5.62
CA GLY A 71 -15.33 -3.46 4.39
C GLY A 71 -16.32 -3.00 3.33
N ALA A 72 -15.88 -2.16 2.38
CA ALA A 72 -16.70 -1.71 1.26
C ALA A 72 -16.92 -2.81 0.22
N PHE A 73 -16.00 -3.76 0.11
CA PHE A 73 -16.04 -4.82 -0.89
C PHE A 73 -16.61 -6.14 -0.36
N GLY A 74 -16.96 -6.24 0.93
CA GLY A 74 -17.54 -7.48 1.47
C GLY A 74 -17.75 -7.51 2.98
N ASN A 75 -18.12 -8.70 3.47
CA ASN A 75 -18.48 -8.90 4.87
C ASN A 75 -17.26 -9.31 5.73
N TRP A 76 -16.24 -8.49 5.75
CA TRP A 76 -15.04 -8.60 6.59
C TRP A 76 -14.75 -7.28 7.30
N PRO A 77 -13.84 -7.24 8.29
CA PRO A 77 -13.44 -6.00 8.94
C PRO A 77 -12.86 -4.98 7.95
N ALA A 78 -13.17 -3.70 8.12
CA ALA A 78 -12.64 -2.64 7.26
C ALA A 78 -11.10 -2.55 7.30
N SER A 79 -10.45 -3.00 8.39
CA SER A 79 -8.99 -3.11 8.51
C SER A 79 -8.34 -4.00 7.44
N ARG A 80 -9.09 -4.95 6.85
CA ARG A 80 -8.61 -5.78 5.75
C ARG A 80 -8.37 -5.00 4.46
N GLU A 81 -9.08 -3.90 4.25
CA GLU A 81 -8.99 -3.14 3.02
C GLU A 81 -7.77 -2.20 3.04
N GLY A 82 -6.89 -2.38 2.05
CA GLY A 82 -5.73 -1.53 1.82
C GLY A 82 -6.02 -0.46 0.78
N SER A 83 -5.02 -0.05 0.01
CA SER A 83 -5.19 0.86 -1.13
C SER A 83 -5.89 0.16 -2.29
N GLY A 84 -6.70 0.91 -3.05
CA GLY A 84 -7.50 0.37 -4.14
C GLY A 84 -8.38 -0.81 -3.68
N THR A 85 -8.17 -1.97 -4.29
CA THR A 85 -8.88 -3.20 -3.92
C THR A 85 -7.98 -4.20 -3.17
N SER A 86 -6.77 -3.80 -2.73
CA SER A 86 -5.83 -4.69 -2.05
C SER A 86 -6.32 -5.15 -0.68
N TRP A 87 -5.88 -6.34 -0.25
CA TRP A 87 -6.14 -6.86 1.08
C TRP A 87 -4.91 -6.75 1.98
N GLN A 88 -5.19 -6.57 3.27
CA GLN A 88 -4.27 -6.63 4.40
C GLN A 88 -4.78 -7.64 5.43
N THR A 89 -4.17 -7.64 6.61
CA THR A 89 -4.60 -8.44 7.77
C THR A 89 -5.81 -7.80 8.46
N ASP A 90 -6.68 -8.62 9.04
CA ASP A 90 -7.81 -8.12 9.84
C ASP A 90 -7.34 -7.55 11.19
N SER A 91 -6.28 -8.15 11.77
CA SER A 91 -5.73 -7.79 13.09
C SER A 91 -4.83 -6.54 13.05
N GLY A 92 -4.58 -5.95 11.87
CA GLY A 92 -3.79 -4.72 11.76
C GLY A 92 -4.47 -3.55 12.46
N PRO A 93 -3.71 -2.63 13.07
CA PRO A 93 -4.28 -1.42 13.64
C PRO A 93 -4.92 -0.56 12.55
N MET A 94 -6.08 0.01 12.86
CA MET A 94 -6.79 0.90 11.93
C MET A 94 -6.57 2.35 12.37
N PHE A 95 -6.16 3.19 11.44
CA PHE A 95 -5.94 4.63 11.62
C PHE A 95 -6.98 5.40 10.82
N MET A 96 -8.22 5.42 11.33
CA MET A 96 -9.37 5.98 10.63
C MET A 96 -10.23 6.80 11.58
N LYS A 97 -10.80 7.88 11.08
CA LYS A 97 -11.80 8.71 11.76
C LYS A 97 -13.14 8.59 11.06
N MET A 98 -14.18 8.24 11.81
CA MET A 98 -15.55 8.33 11.33
C MET A 98 -16.01 9.77 11.26
N LEU A 99 -16.71 10.10 10.20
CA LEU A 99 -17.30 11.41 9.95
C LEU A 99 -18.83 11.31 10.02
N PRO A 100 -19.55 12.43 10.20
CA PRO A 100 -21.01 12.44 10.13
C PRO A 100 -21.49 11.91 8.78
N SER A 101 -22.55 11.08 8.80
CA SER A 101 -23.17 10.55 7.57
C SER A 101 -23.82 11.67 6.77
N VAL A 102 -23.66 11.64 5.44
CA VAL A 102 -24.22 12.63 4.52
C VAL A 102 -24.94 11.93 3.36
N GLY A 103 -26.19 12.27 3.09
CA GLY A 103 -26.95 11.70 1.96
C GLY A 103 -27.16 10.18 2.05
N GLY A 104 -27.10 9.62 3.25
CA GLY A 104 -27.17 8.17 3.49
C GLY A 104 -25.85 7.44 3.22
N PHE A 105 -24.75 8.15 3.03
CA PHE A 105 -23.40 7.59 3.04
C PHE A 105 -22.80 7.68 4.44
N ASP A 106 -22.25 6.57 4.93
CA ASP A 106 -21.36 6.54 6.07
C ASP A 106 -19.98 6.96 5.60
N LEU A 107 -19.48 8.06 6.17
CA LEU A 107 -18.22 8.66 5.75
C LEU A 107 -17.10 8.31 6.73
N SER A 108 -15.91 8.07 6.19
CA SER A 108 -14.69 7.89 6.97
C SER A 108 -13.50 8.56 6.32
N ALA A 109 -12.57 9.04 7.12
CA ALA A 109 -11.32 9.63 6.69
C ALA A 109 -10.14 8.86 7.28
N MET A 110 -9.14 8.59 6.45
CA MET A 110 -7.87 8.02 6.85
C MET A 110 -6.72 8.76 6.17
N GLY A 111 -5.51 8.56 6.65
CA GLY A 111 -4.35 9.14 6.02
C GLY A 111 -3.26 9.51 7.01
N THR A 112 -2.17 10.01 6.46
CA THR A 112 -1.03 10.51 7.21
C THR A 112 -0.44 11.73 6.52
N LEU A 113 -0.02 12.70 7.29
CA LEU A 113 0.83 13.79 6.86
C LEU A 113 2.14 13.69 7.64
N GLN A 114 3.22 13.45 6.94
CA GLN A 114 4.57 13.41 7.49
C GLN A 114 5.36 14.53 6.83
N ALA A 115 5.95 15.41 7.61
CA ALA A 115 6.70 16.55 7.10
C ALA A 115 7.92 16.84 7.98
N GLY A 116 9.08 17.03 7.37
CA GLY A 116 10.30 17.20 8.13
C GLY A 116 11.52 17.50 7.29
N TYR A 117 12.67 17.19 7.84
CA TYR A 117 13.96 17.35 7.22
C TYR A 117 14.59 15.99 6.92
N VAL A 118 15.14 15.85 5.73
CA VAL A 118 15.93 14.69 5.32
C VAL A 118 17.32 15.13 4.87
N ASN A 119 18.30 14.29 5.18
CA ASN A 119 19.65 14.34 4.61
C ASN A 119 19.97 12.95 4.04
N ALA A 120 19.99 12.83 2.72
CA ALA A 120 20.22 11.55 2.05
C ALA A 120 21.69 11.11 2.06
N GLY A 121 22.61 11.95 2.50
CA GLY A 121 24.03 11.62 2.63
C GLY A 121 24.74 11.25 1.32
N GLY A 122 26.07 10.97 1.42
CA GLY A 122 26.88 10.57 0.28
C GLY A 122 27.19 11.70 -0.71
N LYS A 123 27.93 11.36 -1.78
CA LYS A 123 28.35 12.34 -2.80
C LYS A 123 27.16 12.84 -3.65
N ARG A 124 26.15 11.99 -3.89
CA ARG A 124 24.91 12.32 -4.63
C ARG A 124 23.74 12.66 -3.72
N GLY A 125 23.94 12.54 -2.43
CA GLY A 125 22.90 12.86 -1.47
C GLY A 125 22.58 14.34 -1.46
N ASP A 126 21.28 14.64 -1.41
CA ASP A 126 20.75 15.98 -1.21
C ASP A 126 20.07 16.07 0.16
N LYS A 127 19.77 17.28 0.59
CA LYS A 127 19.15 17.53 1.89
C LYS A 127 18.10 18.63 1.79
N GLY A 128 17.09 18.57 2.62
CA GLY A 128 16.06 19.60 2.63
C GLY A 128 14.77 19.16 3.27
N PHE A 129 13.74 19.96 3.05
CA PHE A 129 12.39 19.64 3.47
C PHE A 129 11.86 18.43 2.69
N SER A 130 11.15 17.58 3.39
CA SER A 130 10.49 16.38 2.85
C SER A 130 9.07 16.32 3.38
N SER A 131 8.12 16.07 2.51
CA SER A 131 6.76 15.74 2.91
C SER A 131 6.34 14.44 2.23
N ASN A 132 5.68 13.59 2.98
CA ASN A 132 5.04 12.38 2.47
C ASN A 132 3.61 12.35 3.03
N SER A 133 2.64 12.47 2.15
CA SER A 133 1.26 12.66 2.55
C SER A 133 0.28 11.84 1.73
N MET A 134 -0.71 11.32 2.41
CA MET A 134 -1.85 10.66 1.81
C MET A 134 -3.08 10.95 2.67
N LEU A 135 -4.09 11.53 2.07
CA LEU A 135 -5.37 11.83 2.72
C LEU A 135 -6.48 11.16 1.91
N MET A 136 -7.25 10.29 2.52
CA MET A 136 -8.32 9.53 1.87
C MET A 136 -9.65 9.79 2.57
N LEU A 137 -10.68 10.04 1.77
CA LEU A 137 -12.08 10.13 2.16
C LEU A 137 -12.85 8.98 1.49
N MET A 138 -13.57 8.21 2.28
CA MET A 138 -14.39 7.11 1.80
C MET A 138 -15.84 7.31 2.20
N GLY A 139 -16.76 6.97 1.29
CA GLY A 139 -18.19 6.95 1.53
C GLY A 139 -18.78 5.58 1.20
N ARG A 140 -19.66 5.04 2.06
CA ARG A 140 -20.31 3.74 1.86
C ARG A 140 -21.80 3.88 2.04
N LYS A 141 -22.58 3.24 1.14
CA LYS A 141 -24.04 3.22 1.20
C LYS A 141 -24.58 1.89 0.74
N GLY A 142 -25.52 1.33 1.49
CA GLY A 142 -26.29 0.18 1.03
C GLY A 142 -27.13 0.54 -0.20
N LEU A 143 -27.06 -0.27 -1.25
CA LEU A 143 -27.79 -0.07 -2.50
C LEU A 143 -28.16 -1.41 -3.13
N GLY A 144 -29.47 -1.67 -3.34
CA GLY A 144 -29.94 -2.85 -4.09
C GLY A 144 -29.44 -4.20 -3.54
N GLY A 145 -29.28 -4.34 -2.22
CA GLY A 145 -28.74 -5.56 -1.59
C GLY A 145 -27.21 -5.66 -1.59
N GLY A 146 -26.53 -4.72 -2.24
CA GLY A 146 -25.07 -4.57 -2.23
C GLY A 146 -24.62 -3.31 -1.51
N ILE A 147 -23.35 -2.96 -1.68
CA ILE A 147 -22.69 -1.77 -1.10
C ILE A 147 -22.10 -0.95 -2.23
N LEU A 148 -22.53 0.31 -2.32
CA LEU A 148 -21.89 1.34 -3.15
C LEU A 148 -20.79 2.01 -2.32
N GLY A 149 -19.57 2.04 -2.85
CA GLY A 149 -18.40 2.74 -2.31
C GLY A 149 -18.01 3.93 -3.17
N LEU A 150 -17.61 5.02 -2.54
CA LEU A 150 -16.96 6.18 -3.17
C LEU A 150 -15.59 6.36 -2.52
N HIS A 151 -14.56 6.57 -3.34
CA HIS A 151 -13.17 6.64 -2.94
C HIS A 151 -12.53 7.92 -3.48
N PHE A 152 -11.99 8.72 -2.60
CA PHE A 152 -11.24 9.91 -2.95
C PHE A 152 -9.96 9.94 -2.14
N MET A 153 -8.81 10.00 -2.82
CA MET A 153 -7.50 10.12 -2.18
C MET A 153 -6.71 11.24 -2.84
N THR A 154 -6.05 12.04 -2.00
CA THR A 154 -5.19 13.15 -2.41
C THR A 154 -3.84 13.08 -1.73
N SER A 155 -2.79 13.52 -2.44
CA SER A 155 -1.46 13.76 -1.89
C SER A 155 -1.16 15.26 -1.93
N LEU A 156 -0.54 15.77 -0.89
CA LEU A 156 -0.06 17.16 -0.82
C LEU A 156 1.41 17.29 -1.27
N ASP A 157 2.02 16.20 -1.73
CA ASP A 157 3.41 16.19 -2.20
C ASP A 157 3.70 17.24 -3.27
N PRO A 158 2.85 17.48 -4.29
CA PRO A 158 3.10 18.51 -5.28
C PRO A 158 3.22 19.92 -4.70
N ILE A 159 2.50 20.18 -3.61
CA ILE A 159 2.47 21.49 -2.95
C ILE A 159 3.73 21.67 -2.10
N PHE A 160 4.13 20.64 -1.36
CA PHE A 160 5.22 20.73 -0.38
C PHE A 160 6.60 20.42 -0.96
N ASN A 161 6.71 19.42 -1.86
CA ASN A 161 8.00 18.96 -2.39
C ASN A 161 8.36 19.62 -3.73
N GLY A 162 7.35 20.20 -4.42
CA GLY A 162 7.54 20.78 -5.75
C GLY A 162 7.98 19.73 -6.78
N PRO A 163 8.40 20.14 -7.99
CA PRO A 163 8.73 19.23 -9.10
C PRO A 163 10.00 18.41 -8.88
N ARG A 164 10.87 18.81 -7.95
CA ARG A 164 12.10 18.06 -7.64
C ARG A 164 11.86 16.88 -6.70
N GLY A 165 10.69 16.75 -6.10
CA GLY A 165 10.40 15.67 -5.15
C GLY A 165 11.32 15.65 -3.92
N VAL A 166 11.49 14.49 -3.31
CA VAL A 166 12.17 14.28 -2.02
C VAL A 166 13.52 13.56 -2.24
N PRO A 167 14.63 13.99 -1.60
CA PRO A 167 15.88 13.25 -1.62
C PRO A 167 15.72 11.81 -1.18
N ASN A 168 16.12 10.86 -2.02
CA ASN A 168 16.13 9.43 -1.71
C ASN A 168 17.13 8.72 -2.62
N LEU A 169 18.30 8.38 -2.09
CA LEU A 169 19.40 7.76 -2.87
C LEU A 169 18.92 6.48 -3.56
N PHE A 170 19.44 6.28 -4.79
CA PHE A 170 19.14 5.13 -5.64
C PHE A 170 17.69 5.05 -6.13
N GLN A 171 16.89 6.09 -5.94
CA GLN A 171 15.57 6.20 -6.55
C GLN A 171 15.61 7.27 -7.63
N ASN A 172 15.32 6.87 -8.87
CA ASN A 172 15.18 7.78 -9.97
C ASN A 172 13.71 7.89 -10.33
N GLY A 173 13.16 9.07 -10.12
CA GLY A 173 11.81 9.39 -10.53
C GLY A 173 11.75 9.84 -11.98
N PHE A 174 10.56 10.09 -12.45
CA PHE A 174 10.35 10.63 -13.80
C PHE A 174 10.71 12.11 -13.85
N THR A 175 11.15 12.57 -15.04
CA THR A 175 11.36 13.99 -15.29
C THR A 175 10.06 14.75 -15.17
N VAL A 176 9.96 15.67 -14.21
CA VAL A 176 8.79 16.50 -13.94
C VAL A 176 9.06 17.92 -14.47
N HIS A 177 8.26 18.38 -15.43
CA HIS A 177 8.40 19.70 -16.06
C HIS A 177 9.82 19.99 -16.58
N GLY A 178 10.52 18.97 -17.10
CA GLY A 178 11.89 19.10 -17.62
C GLY A 178 12.97 19.12 -16.53
N VAL A 179 12.62 18.85 -15.26
CA VAL A 179 13.57 18.70 -14.17
C VAL A 179 13.84 17.21 -13.95
N ASP A 180 15.10 16.80 -14.07
CA ASP A 180 15.52 15.43 -13.78
C ASP A 180 15.41 15.13 -12.28
N VAL A 181 14.85 13.96 -11.96
CA VAL A 181 14.60 13.50 -10.60
C VAL A 181 15.49 12.30 -10.30
N GLY A 182 16.81 12.48 -10.42
CA GLY A 182 17.80 11.47 -10.06
C GLY A 182 18.10 11.49 -8.56
N ASP A 183 18.20 10.32 -7.96
CA ASP A 183 18.41 10.12 -6.51
C ASP A 183 17.37 10.84 -5.63
N ARG A 184 16.15 10.87 -6.14
CA ARG A 184 15.01 11.51 -5.49
C ARG A 184 13.74 10.73 -5.83
N LYS A 185 12.79 10.69 -4.89
CA LYS A 185 11.43 10.27 -5.17
C LYS A 185 10.67 11.44 -5.79
N ASP A 186 10.13 11.23 -6.97
CA ASP A 186 9.22 12.18 -7.61
C ASP A 186 7.96 12.43 -6.77
N PRO A 187 7.38 13.64 -6.83
CA PRO A 187 6.16 13.94 -6.09
C PRO A 187 4.98 13.15 -6.68
N HIS A 188 4.10 12.66 -5.83
CA HIS A 188 2.84 12.08 -6.27
C HIS A 188 1.97 13.13 -7.00
N ASN A 189 1.07 12.67 -7.84
CA ASN A 189 -0.01 13.52 -8.35
C ASN A 189 -0.94 13.92 -7.20
N ILE A 190 -1.54 15.13 -7.28
CA ILE A 190 -2.49 15.61 -6.27
C ILE A 190 -3.70 14.68 -6.14
N PHE A 191 -4.19 14.11 -7.26
CA PHE A 191 -5.23 13.09 -7.25
C PHE A 191 -4.58 11.71 -7.27
N ALA A 192 -4.65 11.01 -6.15
CA ALA A 192 -4.14 9.65 -6.01
C ALA A 192 -5.25 8.60 -6.22
N GLU A 193 -6.51 8.94 -5.92
CA GLU A 193 -7.67 8.11 -6.24
C GLU A 193 -8.92 8.97 -6.42
N VAL A 194 -9.68 8.69 -7.45
CA VAL A 194 -11.05 9.17 -7.69
C VAL A 194 -11.80 7.99 -8.32
N ALA A 195 -12.47 7.20 -7.50
CA ALA A 195 -13.04 5.93 -7.91
C ALA A 195 -14.37 5.65 -7.21
N ALA A 196 -15.13 4.72 -7.79
CA ALA A 196 -16.31 4.15 -7.18
C ALA A 196 -16.24 2.63 -7.21
N SER A 197 -16.94 1.99 -6.29
CA SER A 197 -17.06 0.54 -6.23
C SER A 197 -18.51 0.11 -5.99
N TYR A 198 -18.84 -1.07 -6.43
CA TYR A 198 -20.10 -1.73 -6.07
C TYR A 198 -19.83 -3.19 -5.80
N SER A 199 -20.18 -3.65 -4.60
CA SER A 199 -20.05 -5.05 -4.21
C SER A 199 -21.43 -5.66 -3.94
N HIS A 200 -21.60 -6.94 -4.31
CA HIS A 200 -22.88 -7.63 -4.14
C HIS A 200 -22.65 -9.09 -3.72
N PRO A 201 -23.39 -9.62 -2.72
CA PRO A 201 -23.38 -11.03 -2.40
C PRO A 201 -24.07 -11.82 -3.53
N LEU A 202 -23.35 -12.76 -4.15
CA LEU A 202 -23.88 -13.61 -5.22
C LEU A 202 -24.52 -14.90 -4.67
N SER A 203 -23.97 -15.39 -3.57
CA SER A 203 -24.48 -16.53 -2.82
C SER A 203 -23.96 -16.50 -1.37
N LYS A 204 -24.28 -17.51 -0.57
CA LYS A 204 -23.77 -17.64 0.82
C LYS A 204 -22.24 -17.61 0.90
N ASN A 205 -21.54 -18.13 -0.12
CA ASN A 205 -20.08 -18.28 -0.10
C ASN A 205 -19.37 -17.38 -1.12
N PHE A 206 -20.09 -16.72 -2.02
CA PHE A 206 -19.52 -15.90 -3.07
C PHE A 206 -20.06 -14.48 -3.02
N SER A 207 -19.18 -13.53 -3.21
CA SER A 207 -19.52 -12.14 -3.54
C SER A 207 -18.70 -11.68 -4.74
N GLY A 208 -19.23 -10.71 -5.48
CA GLY A 208 -18.54 -10.06 -6.59
C GLY A 208 -18.49 -8.57 -6.38
N PHE A 209 -17.54 -7.92 -7.00
CA PHE A 209 -17.46 -6.46 -6.99
C PHE A 209 -16.90 -5.90 -8.31
N LEU A 210 -17.27 -4.66 -8.56
CA LEU A 210 -16.70 -3.78 -9.57
C LEU A 210 -16.02 -2.61 -8.84
N TYR A 211 -14.90 -2.16 -9.37
CA TYR A 211 -14.21 -0.96 -8.90
C TYR A 211 -13.63 -0.24 -10.12
N GLY A 212 -13.64 1.07 -10.12
CA GLY A 212 -13.00 1.83 -11.18
C GLY A 212 -13.24 3.32 -11.10
N GLY A 213 -12.47 4.04 -11.89
CA GLY A 213 -12.52 5.48 -11.94
C GLY A 213 -11.48 6.12 -12.86
N PRO A 214 -11.51 7.45 -12.98
CA PRO A 214 -10.54 8.20 -13.76
C PRO A 214 -9.13 8.18 -13.14
N VAL A 215 -9.01 7.96 -11.83
CA VAL A 215 -7.75 7.72 -11.11
C VAL A 215 -7.98 6.60 -10.12
N GLY A 216 -7.11 5.61 -10.10
CA GLY A 216 -7.24 4.51 -9.14
C GLY A 216 -6.06 3.55 -9.19
N GLU A 217 -6.18 2.45 -8.44
CA GLU A 217 -5.15 1.42 -8.31
C GLU A 217 -5.62 0.12 -8.97
N PRO A 218 -4.87 -0.44 -9.94
CA PRO A 218 -5.18 -1.73 -10.54
C PRO A 218 -4.89 -2.88 -9.58
N ALA A 219 -5.44 -4.07 -9.86
CA ALA A 219 -5.14 -5.30 -9.15
C ALA A 219 -3.71 -5.81 -9.47
N LEU A 220 -2.69 -5.05 -9.06
CA LEU A 220 -1.28 -5.30 -9.27
C LEU A 220 -0.48 -4.90 -8.03
N GLY A 221 0.28 -5.84 -7.45
CA GLY A 221 0.93 -5.65 -6.16
C GLY A 221 0.00 -5.88 -4.97
N GLY A 222 0.49 -5.58 -3.78
CA GLY A 222 -0.31 -5.51 -2.55
C GLY A 222 -0.67 -4.08 -2.21
N ALA A 223 -1.05 -3.80 -0.96
CA ALA A 223 -1.33 -2.43 -0.52
C ALA A 223 -0.08 -1.54 -0.65
N MET A 224 -0.26 -0.29 -1.11
CA MET A 224 0.83 0.68 -1.21
C MET A 224 1.38 1.06 0.18
N TYR A 225 2.63 1.52 0.24
CA TYR A 225 3.38 1.61 1.50
C TYR A 225 2.74 2.50 2.58
N LEU A 226 2.04 3.59 2.22
CA LEU A 226 1.33 4.45 3.17
C LEU A 226 0.00 3.84 3.67
N HIS A 227 -0.48 2.77 3.06
CA HIS A 227 -1.64 2.01 3.52
C HIS A 227 -1.25 0.75 4.32
N ARG A 228 0.01 0.27 4.20
CA ARG A 228 0.46 -0.89 4.97
C ARG A 228 0.68 -0.52 6.42
N THR A 229 0.06 -1.25 7.33
CA THR A 229 0.25 -1.03 8.78
C THR A 229 1.70 -1.23 9.24
N SER A 230 2.50 -1.97 8.47
CA SER A 230 3.94 -2.13 8.66
C SER A 230 4.80 -0.97 8.15
N GLY A 231 4.29 -0.17 7.19
CA GLY A 231 5.07 0.84 6.45
C GLY A 231 4.63 2.28 6.66
N LEU A 232 3.38 2.51 7.09
CA LEU A 232 2.77 3.84 7.13
C LEU A 232 3.48 4.86 8.05
N ASN A 233 4.29 4.39 9.00
CA ASN A 233 5.08 5.26 9.89
C ASN A 233 6.44 5.64 9.32
N ILE A 234 6.86 5.02 8.22
CA ILE A 234 8.15 5.27 7.57
C ILE A 234 7.99 6.46 6.62
N PRO A 235 8.66 7.61 6.88
CA PRO A 235 8.44 8.83 6.10
C PRO A 235 9.09 8.79 4.72
N GLU A 236 9.85 7.75 4.41
CA GLU A 236 10.58 7.60 3.18
C GLU A 236 9.96 6.50 2.31
N ALA A 237 9.71 6.80 1.03
CA ALA A 237 9.25 5.81 0.07
C ALA A 237 10.28 4.68 -0.10
N PRO A 238 9.85 3.42 -0.29
CA PRO A 238 10.76 2.33 -0.59
C PRO A 238 11.55 2.60 -1.88
N ILE A 239 12.85 2.27 -1.91
CA ILE A 239 13.62 2.28 -3.16
C ILE A 239 13.20 1.17 -4.12
N SER A 240 12.42 0.21 -3.62
CA SER A 240 11.76 -0.88 -4.34
C SER A 240 10.35 -0.57 -4.82
N HIS A 241 9.89 0.67 -4.65
CA HIS A 241 8.53 1.12 -4.97
C HIS A 241 8.03 0.66 -6.35
N ASP A 242 8.88 0.78 -7.39
CA ASP A 242 8.51 0.46 -8.78
C ASP A 242 8.31 -1.03 -9.05
N TRP A 243 8.70 -1.92 -8.11
CA TRP A 243 8.48 -3.37 -8.23
C TRP A 243 7.19 -3.84 -7.57
N PHE A 244 6.63 -3.09 -6.63
CA PHE A 244 5.49 -3.52 -5.81
C PHE A 244 4.26 -2.66 -5.99
N ASP A 245 4.39 -1.37 -5.88
CA ASP A 245 3.31 -0.40 -5.78
C ASP A 245 3.46 0.80 -6.73
N GLY A 246 4.36 0.72 -7.71
CA GLY A 246 4.58 1.78 -8.71
C GLY A 246 3.37 2.08 -9.60
N SER A 247 2.35 1.22 -9.65
CA SER A 247 1.11 1.45 -10.42
C SER A 247 -0.07 1.88 -9.56
N HIS A 248 0.15 2.28 -8.29
CA HIS A 248 -0.93 2.64 -7.36
C HIS A 248 -1.68 3.94 -7.74
N ILE A 249 -1.17 4.73 -8.68
CA ILE A 249 -1.88 5.85 -9.29
C ILE A 249 -1.91 5.63 -10.79
N SER A 250 -3.05 5.14 -11.30
CA SER A 250 -3.29 4.93 -12.73
C SER A 250 -4.40 5.85 -13.23
N PHE A 251 -4.19 6.52 -14.37
CA PHE A 251 -5.22 7.35 -14.99
C PHE A 251 -6.15 6.52 -15.88
N GLY A 252 -7.19 6.00 -15.25
CA GLY A 252 -8.12 5.04 -15.81
C GLY A 252 -7.87 3.65 -15.27
N VAL A 253 -8.84 3.14 -14.52
CA VAL A 253 -8.83 1.78 -14.00
C VAL A 253 -10.24 1.21 -14.01
N ALA A 254 -10.36 -0.07 -14.34
CA ALA A 254 -11.56 -0.87 -14.21
C ALA A 254 -11.16 -2.26 -13.71
N THR A 255 -11.71 -2.66 -12.57
CA THR A 255 -11.43 -3.93 -11.89
C THR A 255 -12.71 -4.71 -11.65
N LEU A 256 -12.67 -5.99 -11.95
CA LEU A 256 -13.69 -6.97 -11.57
C LEU A 256 -13.06 -7.93 -10.57
N GLY A 257 -13.78 -8.24 -9.48
CA GLY A 257 -13.31 -9.20 -8.48
C GLY A 257 -14.39 -10.16 -8.01
N LEU A 258 -13.94 -11.36 -7.66
CA LEU A 258 -14.73 -12.41 -7.04
C LEU A 258 -14.10 -12.82 -5.71
N VAL A 259 -14.92 -12.99 -4.70
CA VAL A 259 -14.51 -13.39 -3.36
C VAL A 259 -15.20 -14.69 -2.98
N TYR A 260 -14.42 -15.65 -2.46
CA TYR A 260 -14.92 -16.94 -2.00
C TYR A 260 -14.65 -17.09 -0.51
N GLN A 261 -15.72 -17.37 0.25
CA GLN A 261 -15.73 -17.60 1.71
C GLN A 261 -15.03 -16.50 2.53
N ASN A 262 -14.96 -15.28 2.02
CA ASN A 262 -14.21 -14.17 2.64
C ASN A 262 -12.72 -14.48 2.90
N LYS A 263 -12.16 -15.50 2.25
CA LYS A 263 -10.76 -15.94 2.41
C LYS A 263 -9.97 -15.82 1.13
N TRP A 264 -10.59 -16.04 -0.02
CA TRP A 264 -9.96 -15.99 -1.34
C TRP A 264 -10.56 -14.85 -2.15
N LYS A 265 -9.73 -14.11 -2.83
CA LYS A 265 -10.16 -13.06 -3.76
C LYS A 265 -9.35 -13.16 -5.05
N LEU A 266 -10.05 -13.25 -6.17
CA LEU A 266 -9.49 -13.20 -7.51
C LEU A 266 -9.96 -11.92 -8.19
N GLU A 267 -9.03 -11.16 -8.76
CA GLU A 267 -9.28 -9.88 -9.39
C GLU A 267 -8.62 -9.78 -10.76
N GLY A 268 -9.24 -9.04 -11.66
CA GLY A 268 -8.66 -8.66 -12.94
C GLY A 268 -8.89 -7.19 -13.22
N SER A 269 -7.88 -6.49 -13.70
CA SER A 269 -7.94 -5.06 -14.02
C SER A 269 -7.51 -4.77 -15.44
N LEU A 270 -8.18 -3.78 -16.04
CA LEU A 270 -7.69 -3.02 -17.19
C LEU A 270 -7.36 -1.61 -16.70
N PHE A 271 -6.22 -1.08 -17.10
CA PHE A 271 -5.75 0.21 -16.59
C PHE A 271 -4.78 0.92 -17.54
N ASN A 272 -4.45 2.17 -17.21
CA ASN A 272 -3.40 2.92 -17.88
C ASN A 272 -2.10 2.80 -17.08
N SER A 273 -1.04 2.29 -17.68
CA SER A 273 0.28 2.19 -17.06
C SER A 273 1.21 3.37 -17.36
N ASP A 274 0.74 4.37 -18.11
CA ASP A 274 1.51 5.60 -18.29
C ASP A 274 1.65 6.29 -16.92
N GLU A 275 2.87 6.60 -16.53
CA GLU A 275 3.14 7.25 -15.24
C GLU A 275 2.52 8.65 -15.16
N PRO A 276 1.93 9.03 -14.04
CA PRO A 276 1.35 10.34 -13.86
C PRO A 276 2.35 11.50 -13.78
N GLY A 277 3.64 11.22 -13.69
CA GLY A 277 4.75 12.09 -13.28
C GLY A 277 4.89 13.46 -13.96
N VAL A 278 4.29 13.68 -15.11
CA VAL A 278 4.40 14.99 -15.82
C VAL A 278 3.32 15.99 -15.38
N LYS A 279 2.20 15.52 -14.83
CA LYS A 279 1.05 16.37 -14.45
C LYS A 279 0.73 16.21 -12.97
N LEU A 280 1.33 17.06 -12.15
CA LEU A 280 1.14 17.02 -10.70
C LEU A 280 -0.25 17.44 -10.23
N TYR A 281 -0.99 18.26 -11.00
CA TYR A 281 -2.24 18.91 -10.59
C TYR A 281 -3.42 18.56 -11.49
N GLY A 282 -3.43 17.43 -12.12
CA GLY A 282 -4.51 17.07 -13.03
C GLY A 282 -4.75 15.58 -13.12
N VAL A 283 -5.78 15.24 -13.88
CA VAL A 283 -6.04 13.86 -14.29
C VAL A 283 -5.45 13.67 -15.67
N GLY A 284 -4.64 12.64 -15.84
CA GLY A 284 -4.05 12.28 -17.12
C GLY A 284 -5.10 11.76 -18.11
N ARG A 285 -4.65 11.32 -19.28
CA ARG A 285 -5.53 10.75 -20.29
C ARG A 285 -6.04 9.40 -19.83
N PHE A 286 -7.36 9.24 -19.76
CA PHE A 286 -7.98 7.95 -19.49
C PHE A 286 -7.67 6.95 -20.61
N ARG A 287 -7.07 5.82 -20.25
CA ARG A 287 -6.76 4.69 -21.14
C ARG A 287 -6.92 3.38 -20.37
N LEU A 288 -7.16 2.30 -21.11
CA LEU A 288 -7.21 0.93 -20.58
C LEU A 288 -6.36 0.05 -21.51
N ASN A 289 -5.05 0.33 -21.58
CA ASN A 289 -4.10 -0.29 -22.49
C ASN A 289 -3.24 -1.37 -21.81
N SER A 290 -3.38 -1.53 -20.51
CA SER A 290 -2.63 -2.47 -19.68
C SER A 290 -3.58 -3.38 -18.94
N SER A 291 -3.09 -4.54 -18.48
CA SER A 291 -3.92 -5.52 -17.78
C SER A 291 -3.16 -6.17 -16.63
N SER A 292 -3.89 -6.57 -15.59
CA SER A 292 -3.32 -7.31 -14.48
C SER A 292 -4.33 -8.29 -13.88
N GLY A 293 -3.81 -9.24 -13.10
CA GLY A 293 -4.58 -10.13 -12.26
C GLY A 293 -3.93 -10.31 -10.91
N ARG A 294 -4.73 -10.41 -9.86
CA ARG A 294 -4.28 -10.62 -8.48
C ARG A 294 -5.12 -11.69 -7.79
N LEU A 295 -4.43 -12.61 -7.11
CA LEU A 295 -5.01 -13.57 -6.20
C LEU A 295 -4.60 -13.20 -4.78
N SER A 296 -5.56 -13.02 -3.88
CA SER A 296 -5.33 -12.77 -2.45
C SER A 296 -5.90 -13.89 -1.61
N TYR A 297 -5.23 -14.19 -0.47
CA TYR A 297 -5.63 -15.23 0.45
C TYR A 297 -5.39 -14.81 1.90
N ASN A 298 -6.47 -14.73 2.69
CA ASN A 298 -6.43 -14.47 4.13
C ASN A 298 -6.87 -15.73 4.87
N PRO A 299 -5.92 -16.62 5.27
CA PRO A 299 -6.25 -17.87 6.00
C PRO A 299 -6.79 -17.60 7.41
N SER A 300 -6.34 -16.53 8.03
CA SER A 300 -6.71 -16.10 9.38
C SER A 300 -6.80 -14.57 9.47
N HIS A 301 -7.16 -14.06 10.61
CA HIS A 301 -7.18 -12.61 10.88
C HIS A 301 -5.77 -11.99 10.85
N ASP A 302 -4.74 -12.78 11.18
CA ASP A 302 -3.36 -12.31 11.34
C ASP A 302 -2.53 -12.36 10.05
N TRP A 303 -2.98 -13.08 9.02
CA TRP A 303 -2.21 -13.29 7.79
C TRP A 303 -2.98 -12.86 6.54
N SER A 304 -2.27 -12.19 5.64
CA SER A 304 -2.73 -11.89 4.28
C SER A 304 -1.61 -12.16 3.28
N PHE A 305 -1.92 -12.92 2.23
CA PHE A 305 -1.01 -13.24 1.14
C PHE A 305 -1.58 -12.73 -0.17
N SER A 306 -0.72 -12.26 -1.07
CA SER A 306 -1.13 -11.99 -2.44
C SER A 306 -0.05 -12.32 -3.45
N THR A 307 -0.50 -12.66 -4.66
CA THR A 307 0.34 -12.75 -5.86
C THR A 307 -0.36 -12.03 -6.99
N SER A 308 0.41 -11.35 -7.82
CA SER A 308 -0.15 -10.67 -8.99
C SER A 308 0.80 -10.71 -10.17
N TYR A 309 0.19 -10.59 -11.36
CA TYR A 309 0.90 -10.45 -12.61
C TYR A 309 0.26 -9.33 -13.43
N GLY A 310 1.09 -8.47 -14.01
CA GLY A 310 0.66 -7.37 -14.87
C GLY A 310 1.45 -7.29 -16.16
N TYR A 311 0.73 -6.93 -17.23
CA TYR A 311 1.28 -6.47 -18.49
C TYR A 311 1.04 -4.96 -18.60
N LEU A 312 2.12 -4.19 -18.59
CA LEU A 312 2.13 -2.73 -18.64
C LEU A 312 2.55 -2.30 -20.04
N ASN A 313 1.63 -1.66 -20.75
CA ASN A 313 1.82 -1.19 -22.10
C ASN A 313 1.97 0.34 -22.07
N SER A 314 3.20 0.80 -21.83
CA SER A 314 3.60 2.21 -21.89
C SER A 314 4.57 2.41 -23.06
N ASP A 315 5.47 3.41 -23.00
CA ASP A 315 6.51 3.62 -24.01
C ASP A 315 7.40 2.39 -24.22
N VAL A 316 7.62 1.61 -23.15
CA VAL A 316 8.32 0.32 -23.17
C VAL A 316 7.44 -0.72 -22.48
N ASN A 317 7.20 -1.85 -23.16
CA ASN A 317 6.40 -2.94 -22.59
C ASN A 317 7.13 -3.58 -21.41
N GLN A 318 6.38 -3.79 -20.33
CA GLN A 318 6.89 -4.39 -19.12
C GLN A 318 5.93 -5.47 -18.61
N HIS A 319 6.48 -6.57 -18.11
CA HIS A 319 5.76 -7.54 -17.29
C HIS A 319 6.22 -7.39 -15.84
N ARG A 320 5.27 -7.41 -14.91
CA ARG A 320 5.53 -7.35 -13.47
C ARG A 320 4.92 -8.53 -12.77
N LEU A 321 5.72 -9.24 -11.98
CA LEU A 321 5.29 -10.31 -11.09
C LEU A 321 5.53 -9.89 -9.64
N THR A 322 4.54 -10.08 -8.75
CA THR A 322 4.69 -9.76 -7.33
C THR A 322 4.19 -10.88 -6.43
N PHE A 323 4.81 -10.99 -5.26
CA PHE A 323 4.33 -11.79 -4.14
C PHE A 323 4.41 -10.96 -2.87
N SER A 324 3.41 -11.07 -2.00
CA SER A 324 3.43 -10.42 -0.69
C SER A 324 2.89 -11.34 0.40
N ALA A 325 3.43 -11.15 1.60
CA ALA A 325 2.94 -11.74 2.83
C ALA A 325 2.89 -10.65 3.89
N ALA A 326 1.72 -10.38 4.45
CA ALA A 326 1.51 -9.45 5.54
C ALA A 326 1.07 -10.23 6.79
N TYR A 327 1.60 -9.80 7.92
CA TYR A 327 1.29 -10.32 9.24
C TYR A 327 0.99 -9.17 10.19
N SER A 328 -0.08 -9.27 10.97
CA SER A 328 -0.33 -8.36 12.09
C SER A 328 -0.92 -9.13 13.25
N ARG A 329 -0.50 -8.82 14.45
CA ARG A 329 -1.01 -9.45 15.66
C ARG A 329 -1.05 -8.46 16.81
N ALA A 330 -2.21 -8.38 17.47
CA ALA A 330 -2.34 -7.75 18.76
C ALA A 330 -1.61 -8.62 19.80
N LEU A 331 -0.68 -8.02 20.52
CA LEU A 331 0.07 -8.62 21.61
C LEU A 331 -0.60 -8.28 22.94
N THR A 332 0.00 -8.71 24.05
CA THR A 332 -0.48 -8.34 25.39
C THR A 332 -0.40 -6.83 25.62
N GLN A 333 -1.31 -6.27 26.45
CA GLN A 333 -1.29 -4.86 26.87
C GLN A 333 -1.56 -3.80 25.80
N GLY A 334 -2.19 -4.18 24.68
CA GLY A 334 -2.57 -3.23 23.63
C GLY A 334 -1.48 -2.96 22.59
N ASP A 335 -0.35 -3.65 22.69
CA ASP A 335 0.72 -3.62 21.69
C ASP A 335 0.30 -4.34 20.41
N THR A 336 0.88 -3.94 19.29
CA THR A 336 0.64 -4.60 18.00
C THR A 336 1.95 -4.70 17.22
N LEU A 337 2.21 -5.87 16.66
CA LEU A 337 3.26 -6.05 15.67
C LEU A 337 2.61 -6.16 14.28
N SER A 338 3.06 -5.37 13.33
CA SER A 338 2.71 -5.48 11.91
C SER A 338 3.97 -5.65 11.08
N ALA A 339 4.00 -6.62 10.19
CA ALA A 339 5.13 -6.90 9.31
C ALA A 339 4.65 -7.23 7.90
N THR A 340 5.45 -6.89 6.90
CA THR A 340 5.16 -7.24 5.50
C THR A 340 6.46 -7.62 4.79
N ALA A 341 6.40 -8.68 3.98
CA ALA A 341 7.46 -9.06 3.07
C ALA A 341 6.95 -9.05 1.63
N TYR A 342 7.78 -8.55 0.71
CA TYR A 342 7.50 -8.53 -0.73
C TYR A 342 8.64 -9.11 -1.53
N PHE A 343 8.27 -9.74 -2.64
CA PHE A 343 9.13 -9.99 -3.78
C PHE A 343 8.48 -9.41 -5.03
N GLY A 344 9.25 -8.73 -5.88
CA GLY A 344 8.82 -8.23 -7.17
C GLY A 344 9.87 -8.49 -8.24
N GLN A 345 9.40 -8.79 -9.45
CA GLN A 345 10.23 -8.92 -10.63
C GLN A 345 9.65 -8.09 -11.76
N ASN A 346 10.48 -7.20 -12.32
CA ASN A 346 10.19 -6.46 -13.54
C ASN A 346 10.95 -7.08 -14.72
N ILE A 347 10.24 -7.31 -15.83
CA ILE A 347 10.76 -7.80 -17.09
C ILE A 347 10.42 -6.75 -18.13
N VAL A 348 11.37 -5.83 -18.37
CA VAL A 348 11.25 -4.73 -19.33
C VAL A 348 11.80 -5.17 -20.68
N GLN A 349 11.07 -4.89 -21.76
CA GLN A 349 11.49 -5.26 -23.11
C GLN A 349 12.85 -4.62 -23.45
N GLY A 350 13.81 -5.46 -23.80
CA GLY A 350 15.17 -5.02 -24.17
C GLY A 350 16.11 -4.76 -22.99
N SER A 351 15.68 -5.03 -21.75
CA SER A 351 16.49 -4.87 -20.55
C SER A 351 16.65 -6.19 -19.77
N PRO A 352 17.69 -6.35 -18.96
CA PRO A 352 17.79 -7.47 -18.03
C PRO A 352 16.61 -7.49 -17.06
N LYS A 353 16.22 -8.70 -16.62
CA LYS A 353 15.24 -8.83 -15.51
C LYS A 353 15.81 -8.18 -14.27
N SER A 354 14.96 -7.46 -13.54
CA SER A 354 15.31 -6.85 -12.26
C SER A 354 14.40 -7.33 -11.15
N ASN A 355 14.96 -7.56 -9.99
CA ASN A 355 14.25 -8.09 -8.82
C ASN A 355 14.32 -7.10 -7.67
N ALA A 356 13.30 -7.14 -6.82
CA ALA A 356 13.30 -6.43 -5.57
C ALA A 356 12.75 -7.30 -4.45
N TRP A 357 13.33 -7.14 -3.27
CA TRP A 357 12.88 -7.74 -2.02
C TRP A 357 12.70 -6.64 -1.00
N LEU A 358 11.66 -6.72 -0.22
CA LEU A 358 11.40 -5.83 0.90
C LEU A 358 10.92 -6.66 2.09
N ALA A 359 11.42 -6.30 3.27
CA ALA A 359 10.87 -6.72 4.55
C ALA A 359 10.74 -5.49 5.43
N GLU A 360 9.54 -5.22 5.93
CA GLU A 360 9.30 -4.10 6.83
C GLU A 360 8.45 -4.51 8.01
N ALA A 361 8.63 -3.84 9.15
CA ALA A 361 7.83 -4.06 10.33
C ALA A 361 7.66 -2.77 11.13
N THR A 362 6.52 -2.65 11.81
CA THR A 362 6.25 -1.64 12.83
C THR A 362 5.75 -2.32 14.10
N TYR A 363 6.39 -2.02 15.22
CA TYR A 363 5.95 -2.40 16.55
C TYR A 363 5.32 -1.20 17.25
N TYR A 364 4.03 -1.28 17.48
CA TYR A 364 3.24 -0.25 18.18
C TYR A 364 3.19 -0.58 19.66
N HIS A 365 3.79 0.26 20.49
CA HIS A 365 3.84 0.15 21.94
C HIS A 365 3.43 1.47 22.59
N ALA A 366 2.32 1.49 23.31
CA ALA A 366 1.81 2.69 23.97
C ALA A 366 1.73 3.90 23.02
N LYS A 367 2.61 4.89 23.18
CA LYS A 367 2.71 6.10 22.34
C LYS A 367 3.79 5.98 21.26
N GLU A 368 4.52 4.87 21.20
CA GLU A 368 5.63 4.65 20.30
C GLU A 368 5.22 3.80 19.10
N ALA A 369 5.83 4.08 17.96
CA ALA A 369 5.80 3.22 16.78
C ALA A 369 7.23 3.02 16.28
N PHE A 370 7.89 1.94 16.71
CA PHE A 370 9.20 1.55 16.24
C PHE A 370 9.09 0.87 14.90
N PHE A 371 9.85 1.30 13.91
CA PHE A 371 9.80 0.74 12.58
C PHE A 371 11.17 0.39 12.02
N ALA A 372 11.18 -0.59 11.12
CA ALA A 372 12.36 -0.95 10.33
C ALA A 372 11.95 -1.43 8.94
N ARG A 373 12.82 -1.23 7.94
CA ARG A 373 12.67 -1.71 6.57
C ARG A 373 14.04 -2.15 6.02
N TYR A 374 14.07 -3.35 5.46
CA TYR A 374 15.16 -3.83 4.65
C TYR A 374 14.72 -3.97 3.21
N GLU A 375 15.53 -3.53 2.28
CA GLU A 375 15.31 -3.63 0.86
C GLU A 375 16.56 -4.14 0.15
N ARG A 376 16.38 -5.02 -0.84
CA ARG A 376 17.38 -5.44 -1.80
C ARG A 376 16.82 -5.27 -3.19
N VAL A 377 17.43 -4.45 -4.02
CA VAL A 377 16.87 -4.03 -5.32
C VAL A 377 17.93 -4.06 -6.39
N ASP A 378 17.59 -4.64 -7.53
CA ASP A 378 18.41 -4.59 -8.74
C ASP A 378 18.09 -3.30 -9.50
N LYS A 379 19.08 -2.40 -9.63
CA LYS A 379 18.97 -1.08 -10.24
C LYS A 379 19.77 -1.00 -11.54
N SER A 380 19.10 -0.75 -12.66
CA SER A 380 19.71 -0.58 -13.98
C SER A 380 19.56 0.84 -14.53
N GLU A 381 18.73 1.66 -13.86
CA GLU A 381 18.38 3.02 -14.25
C GLU A 381 19.23 4.11 -13.59
N LEU A 382 20.33 3.75 -12.93
CA LEU A 382 21.19 4.70 -12.22
C LEU A 382 21.89 5.67 -13.21
N ILE A 383 22.01 6.93 -12.78
CA ILE A 383 22.55 8.02 -13.60
C ILE A 383 24.05 8.22 -13.32
N ASP A 384 24.82 8.57 -14.35
CA ASP A 384 26.27 8.82 -14.29
C ASP A 384 27.10 7.64 -13.78
N VAL A 385 26.61 6.42 -13.96
CA VAL A 385 27.33 5.18 -13.69
C VAL A 385 27.50 4.37 -14.98
N PRO A 386 28.48 3.46 -15.08
CA PRO A 386 28.57 2.55 -16.21
C PRO A 386 27.26 1.78 -16.40
N PRO A 387 26.83 1.49 -17.66
CA PRO A 387 25.68 0.65 -17.89
C PRO A 387 25.81 -0.70 -17.19
N GLY A 388 24.81 -1.08 -16.40
CA GLY A 388 24.84 -2.33 -15.63
C GLY A 388 23.59 -2.51 -14.78
N ASN A 389 23.51 -3.67 -14.18
CA ASN A 389 22.48 -3.98 -13.18
C ASN A 389 23.15 -4.11 -11.81
N TYR A 390 22.86 -3.20 -10.91
CA TYR A 390 23.55 -3.07 -9.63
C TYR A 390 22.59 -3.45 -8.49
N THR A 391 22.96 -4.41 -7.68
CA THR A 391 22.20 -4.74 -6.49
C THR A 391 22.50 -3.75 -5.36
N VAL A 392 21.49 -3.00 -4.95
CA VAL A 392 21.55 -2.06 -3.83
C VAL A 392 20.77 -2.64 -2.65
N ASN A 393 21.37 -2.65 -1.48
CA ASN A 393 20.70 -2.98 -0.22
C ASN A 393 20.55 -1.71 0.61
N LYS A 394 19.39 -1.57 1.27
CA LYS A 394 19.09 -0.48 2.20
C LYS A 394 18.47 -1.05 3.46
N PHE A 395 18.97 -0.63 4.61
CA PHE A 395 18.35 -0.89 5.91
C PHE A 395 18.00 0.43 6.56
N LEU A 396 16.72 0.65 6.82
CA LEU A 396 16.18 1.85 7.45
C LEU A 396 15.50 1.46 8.76
N PHE A 397 15.68 2.28 9.80
CA PHE A 397 15.04 2.10 11.10
C PHE A 397 14.78 3.45 11.76
N GLY A 398 13.80 3.49 12.63
CA GLY A 398 13.41 4.70 13.34
C GLY A 398 12.22 4.49 14.24
N ASP A 399 11.71 5.60 14.75
CA ASP A 399 10.52 5.62 15.61
C ASP A 399 9.70 6.90 15.45
N VAL A 400 8.47 6.84 15.96
CA VAL A 400 7.57 8.00 16.12
C VAL A 400 6.99 7.97 17.51
N HIS A 401 7.22 9.05 18.27
CA HIS A 401 6.59 9.30 19.56
C HIS A 401 5.33 10.18 19.40
N ASN A 402 4.15 9.68 19.79
CA ASN A 402 2.91 10.44 19.85
C ASN A 402 2.88 11.31 21.11
N PHE A 403 3.27 12.57 20.97
CA PHE A 403 3.35 13.50 22.11
C PHE A 403 2.01 14.17 22.45
N TYR A 404 1.06 14.20 21.49
CA TYR A 404 -0.23 14.85 21.68
C TYR A 404 -1.33 14.13 20.88
N SER A 405 -2.52 13.99 21.48
CA SER A 405 -3.71 13.46 20.82
C SER A 405 -4.89 14.36 21.09
N LYS A 406 -5.60 14.77 20.05
CA LYS A 406 -6.79 15.61 20.12
C LYS A 406 -7.73 15.32 18.97
N ASP A 407 -9.03 15.31 19.23
CA ASP A 407 -10.10 15.15 18.22
C ASP A 407 -9.91 13.89 17.34
N GLN A 408 -9.45 12.79 17.95
CA GLN A 408 -9.09 11.52 17.28
C GLN A 408 -7.91 11.66 16.29
N LEU A 409 -7.06 12.66 16.44
CA LEU A 409 -5.82 12.82 15.71
C LEU A 409 -4.63 12.69 16.66
N ASP A 410 -3.62 11.94 16.21
CA ASP A 410 -2.33 11.81 16.86
C ASP A 410 -1.29 12.69 16.18
N TYR A 411 -0.56 13.44 16.99
CA TYR A 411 0.56 14.28 16.60
C TYR A 411 1.83 13.66 17.12
N GLY A 412 2.71 13.26 16.21
CA GLY A 412 3.94 12.55 16.53
C GLY A 412 5.17 13.30 16.06
N LEU A 413 6.27 13.10 16.78
CA LEU A 413 7.62 13.50 16.39
C LEU A 413 8.42 12.20 16.15
N GLY A 414 9.05 12.07 14.99
CA GLY A 414 9.81 10.89 14.64
C GLY A 414 11.21 11.21 14.11
N ALA A 415 12.07 10.20 14.17
CA ALA A 415 13.39 10.22 13.58
C ALA A 415 13.73 8.86 12.95
N TYR A 416 14.60 8.88 11.95
CA TYR A 416 15.05 7.65 11.30
C TYR A 416 16.47 7.77 10.77
N ALA A 417 17.10 6.61 10.54
CA ALA A 417 18.35 6.49 9.82
C ALA A 417 18.29 5.34 8.81
N GLY A 418 19.03 5.48 7.70
CA GLY A 418 19.14 4.48 6.66
C GLY A 418 20.59 4.23 6.27
N LEU A 419 20.96 2.97 6.18
CA LEU A 419 22.30 2.47 5.81
C LEU A 419 22.21 1.79 4.46
N TYR A 420 23.23 1.98 3.61
CA TYR A 420 23.29 1.38 2.28
C TYR A 420 24.49 0.46 2.12
N SER A 421 24.32 -0.57 1.29
CA SER A 421 25.40 -1.44 0.82
C SER A 421 25.18 -1.72 -0.68
N TYR A 422 26.23 -1.54 -1.47
CA TYR A 422 26.20 -1.68 -2.92
C TYR A 422 27.59 -2.03 -3.46
N PRO A 423 27.74 -2.47 -4.74
CA PRO A 423 29.01 -2.80 -5.34
C PRO A 423 29.97 -1.61 -5.37
N SER A 424 31.25 -1.86 -5.16
CA SER A 424 32.32 -0.84 -5.13
C SER A 424 32.41 -0.02 -6.43
N ALA A 425 31.95 -0.56 -7.55
CA ALA A 425 31.85 0.17 -8.83
C ALA A 425 31.00 1.45 -8.75
N LEU A 426 30.15 1.60 -7.72
CA LEU A 426 29.34 2.79 -7.50
C LEU A 426 30.01 3.80 -6.54
N ASN A 427 31.14 3.48 -5.92
CA ASN A 427 31.80 4.32 -4.90
C ASN A 427 32.25 5.69 -5.46
N ASP A 428 32.65 5.75 -6.72
CA ASP A 428 33.07 7.02 -7.33
C ASP A 428 31.94 8.02 -7.43
N VAL A 429 30.71 7.53 -7.64
CA VAL A 429 29.49 8.33 -7.79
C VAL A 429 28.78 8.56 -6.46
N TYR A 430 28.57 7.53 -5.66
CA TYR A 430 27.77 7.60 -4.42
C TYR A 430 28.60 7.79 -3.15
N GLY A 431 29.91 7.56 -3.20
CA GLY A 431 30.78 7.58 -2.02
C GLY A 431 30.90 6.21 -1.36
N ASN A 432 31.41 6.18 -0.14
CA ASN A 432 31.52 4.95 0.64
C ASN A 432 30.49 4.97 1.78
N ASN A 433 29.59 3.99 1.77
CA ASN A 433 28.62 3.77 2.84
C ASN A 433 27.83 5.05 3.24
N PRO A 434 27.07 5.68 2.33
CA PRO A 434 26.27 6.83 2.67
C PRO A 434 25.24 6.48 3.74
N ILE A 435 24.90 7.46 4.57
CA ILE A 435 23.90 7.34 5.63
C ILE A 435 22.83 8.39 5.35
N THR A 436 21.59 7.95 5.22
CA THR A 436 20.41 8.84 5.25
C THR A 436 19.95 9.00 6.68
N PHE A 437 19.51 10.19 7.05
CA PHE A 437 18.77 10.41 8.30
C PHE A 437 17.72 11.51 8.12
N GLY A 438 16.71 11.48 8.95
CA GLY A 438 15.67 12.49 8.96
C GLY A 438 14.96 12.62 10.29
N VAL A 439 14.33 13.79 10.47
CA VAL A 439 13.42 14.08 11.58
C VAL A 439 12.12 14.63 10.99
N PHE A 440 10.98 14.25 11.55
CA PHE A 440 9.70 14.61 10.98
C PHE A 440 8.60 14.72 12.03
N LEU A 441 7.62 15.56 11.72
CA LEU A 441 6.33 15.61 12.39
C LEU A 441 5.36 14.72 11.64
N ARG A 442 4.48 14.03 12.36
CA ARG A 442 3.40 13.23 11.80
C ARG A 442 2.06 13.65 12.38
N ILE A 443 1.05 13.74 11.51
CA ILE A 443 -0.36 13.88 11.88
C ILE A 443 -1.12 12.74 11.21
N GLN A 444 -1.86 11.95 11.99
CA GLN A 444 -2.73 10.88 11.49
C GLN A 444 -3.91 10.65 12.41
N PRO A 445 -4.99 9.98 11.98
CA PRO A 445 -6.01 9.50 12.91
C PRO A 445 -5.40 8.62 13.99
N GLY A 446 -5.94 8.70 15.19
CA GLY A 446 -5.51 7.83 16.29
C GLY A 446 -5.77 6.36 16.02
N LYS A 447 -5.02 5.49 16.67
CA LYS A 447 -5.22 4.04 16.62
C LYS A 447 -6.58 3.70 17.23
N SER A 448 -7.43 3.04 16.45
CA SER A 448 -8.76 2.56 16.86
C SER A 448 -8.75 1.06 17.11
#